data_3a0f1de703ba0cf89a189df63c3cdde6
#
_entry.id   3a0f1de703ba0cf89a189df63c3cdde6
#
_cell.length_a   1.000
_cell.length_b   1.000
_cell.length_c   1.000
_cell.angle_alpha   90.00
_cell.angle_beta   90.00
_cell.angle_gamma   90.00
#
_symmetry.space_group_name_H-M   'P 1'
#
loop_
_entity.id
_entity.type
_entity.pdbx_description
1 polymer ?
#
loop_
_entity_poly.entity_id
_entity_poly.type
_entity_poly.pdbx_seq_one_letter_code
_entity_poly.pdbx_strand_id
1 'polypeptide(L)'
;MSAFAVVRDAVLGAALAPFAFYVFALIAARGFFRGPAGSALKTDYAPPVSILKPIHGFDRETYENFASFCRQDYPEFEILFCVSDADDPAVPTIEKIIGDFPGRPIRLLIGAEPVGASDKVNKLCRMAREARHDILVVSDSDVRVEAGFLREVAGAFADPKAGGVTCLYRGLTDDSFAANLEALGNSADFAPGVLVARLLGGVNFMLGAVMATTRERLAEIGGFEALADYFSDDYELGNRIAAGGHRIELARRAVGIVYPRQTLAEAIRHQLRWNLSIRFSRPMGHAGMIFSMGLPWAALAAAVAPRGTVAAEYLAGYLVLRTWVAWQVGVVGMNDPLVANKLWMLPIRDAFAFLVWVASFFPQRIHWRGREFFVREKRLVAAPPRG
;
A
#
# COMPACT_ATOMS: atom_id res chain seq x y z
N MET A 1 29.18 -26.58 27.48
CA MET A 1 28.34 -25.35 27.49
C MET A 1 27.04 -25.67 28.19
N SER A 2 26.55 -24.81 29.05
CA SER A 2 25.22 -25.01 29.66
C SER A 2 24.10 -24.85 28.60
N ALA A 3 22.97 -25.56 28.76
CA ALA A 3 21.83 -25.41 27.86
C ALA A 3 21.38 -23.94 27.73
N PHE A 4 21.47 -23.20 28.84
CA PHE A 4 21.20 -21.75 28.84
C PHE A 4 22.13 -20.95 27.89
N ALA A 5 23.44 -21.26 27.90
CA ALA A 5 24.38 -20.59 27.02
C ALA A 5 24.08 -20.85 25.53
N VAL A 6 23.70 -22.08 25.19
CA VAL A 6 23.32 -22.44 23.80
C VAL A 6 22.07 -21.65 23.36
N VAL A 7 21.02 -21.61 24.20
CA VAL A 7 19.78 -20.87 23.89
C VAL A 7 20.07 -19.36 23.77
N ARG A 8 20.82 -18.81 24.69
CA ARG A 8 21.26 -17.40 24.65
C ARG A 8 21.96 -17.08 23.33
N ASP A 9 22.95 -17.86 22.96
CA ASP A 9 23.78 -17.60 21.77
C ASP A 9 22.94 -17.78 20.48
N ALA A 10 21.97 -18.69 20.47
CA ALA A 10 21.00 -18.83 19.39
C ALA A 10 20.08 -17.61 19.28
N VAL A 11 19.59 -17.07 20.42
CA VAL A 11 18.77 -15.84 20.43
C VAL A 11 19.58 -14.65 19.93
N LEU A 12 20.80 -14.47 20.40
CA LEU A 12 21.70 -13.39 19.94
C LEU A 12 21.96 -13.52 18.44
N GLY A 13 22.21 -14.72 17.93
CA GLY A 13 22.37 -14.95 16.50
C GLY A 13 21.11 -14.60 15.68
N ALA A 14 19.94 -15.05 16.13
CA ALA A 14 18.66 -14.75 15.47
C ALA A 14 18.32 -13.24 15.47
N ALA A 15 18.70 -12.53 16.54
CA ALA A 15 18.49 -11.10 16.67
C ALA A 15 19.31 -10.24 15.67
N LEU A 16 20.22 -10.85 14.90
CA LEU A 16 20.93 -10.18 13.81
C LEU A 16 20.08 -10.13 12.52
N ALA A 17 19.02 -10.95 12.39
CA ALA A 17 18.21 -11.00 11.19
C ALA A 17 17.59 -9.65 10.81
N PRO A 18 16.98 -8.85 11.73
CA PRO A 18 16.51 -7.51 11.40
C PRO A 18 17.62 -6.56 10.94
N PHE A 19 18.82 -6.70 11.44
CA PHE A 19 19.94 -5.86 11.00
C PHE A 19 20.34 -6.17 9.56
N ALA A 20 20.37 -7.45 9.20
CA ALA A 20 20.54 -7.86 7.80
C ALA A 20 19.42 -7.31 6.92
N PHE A 21 18.16 -7.39 7.36
CA PHE A 21 17.03 -6.78 6.66
C PHE A 21 17.22 -5.28 6.45
N TYR A 22 17.64 -4.53 7.47
CA TYR A 22 17.89 -3.08 7.34
C TYR A 22 19.01 -2.78 6.34
N VAL A 23 20.07 -3.58 6.31
CA VAL A 23 21.13 -3.43 5.29
C VAL A 23 20.57 -3.69 3.89
N PHE A 24 19.78 -4.76 3.69
CA PHE A 24 19.11 -5.01 2.42
C PHE A 24 18.15 -3.87 2.04
N ALA A 25 17.43 -3.29 2.98
CA ALA A 25 16.55 -2.16 2.74
C ALA A 25 17.31 -0.91 2.26
N LEU A 26 18.48 -0.62 2.85
CA LEU A 26 19.36 0.47 2.42
C LEU A 26 19.90 0.25 1.00
N ILE A 27 20.35 -0.98 0.69
CA ILE A 27 20.81 -1.34 -0.65
C ILE A 27 19.66 -1.21 -1.66
N ALA A 28 18.49 -1.77 -1.33
CA ALA A 28 17.30 -1.73 -2.19
C ALA A 28 16.83 -0.30 -2.45
N ALA A 29 16.78 0.56 -1.40
CA ALA A 29 16.42 1.96 -1.52
C ALA A 29 17.40 2.72 -2.41
N ARG A 30 18.71 2.54 -2.20
CA ARG A 30 19.73 3.18 -3.04
C ARG A 30 19.59 2.76 -4.51
N GLY A 31 19.43 1.47 -4.78
CA GLY A 31 19.26 0.93 -6.13
C GLY A 31 17.97 1.42 -6.79
N PHE A 32 16.89 1.52 -6.03
CA PHE A 32 15.60 1.96 -6.54
C PHE A 32 15.55 3.48 -6.80
N PHE A 33 15.88 4.31 -5.82
CA PHE A 33 15.71 5.76 -5.94
C PHE A 33 16.84 6.45 -6.73
N ARG A 34 18.05 5.89 -6.78
CA ARG A 34 19.22 6.46 -7.49
C ARG A 34 19.57 5.72 -8.77
N GLY A 35 19.07 4.51 -8.98
CA GLY A 35 19.31 3.76 -10.21
C GLY A 35 18.78 4.50 -11.45
N PRO A 36 19.16 4.10 -12.68
CA PRO A 36 18.54 4.63 -13.89
C PRO A 36 17.03 4.43 -13.79
N ALA A 37 16.24 5.42 -14.26
CA ALA A 37 14.79 5.24 -14.33
C ALA A 37 14.53 3.95 -15.11
N GLY A 38 13.81 3.00 -14.52
CA GLY A 38 13.41 1.77 -15.21
C GLY A 38 12.77 2.17 -16.54
N SER A 39 13.01 1.42 -17.61
CA SER A 39 12.85 1.82 -19.03
C SER A 39 12.54 3.30 -19.19
N ALA A 40 13.60 4.08 -19.33
CA ALA A 40 13.63 5.54 -19.21
C ALA A 40 12.30 6.10 -19.68
N LEU A 41 11.61 6.87 -18.85
CA LEU A 41 10.44 7.63 -19.26
C LEU A 41 10.70 8.13 -20.66
N LYS A 42 10.25 7.39 -21.68
CA LYS A 42 10.28 7.87 -23.04
C LYS A 42 9.31 9.03 -23.00
N THR A 43 9.84 10.25 -22.92
CA THR A 43 9.08 11.48 -22.71
C THR A 43 7.94 11.64 -23.71
N ASP A 44 8.02 10.96 -24.84
CA ASP A 44 7.04 11.02 -25.93
C ASP A 44 5.97 9.90 -25.88
N TYR A 45 6.12 8.87 -25.04
CA TYR A 45 5.11 7.82 -24.89
C TYR A 45 4.05 8.25 -23.89
N ALA A 46 2.92 8.71 -24.41
CA ALA A 46 1.80 9.20 -23.60
C ALA A 46 0.45 8.71 -24.19
N PRO A 47 0.20 7.38 -24.11
CA PRO A 47 -1.07 6.81 -24.59
C PRO A 47 -2.24 7.30 -23.76
N PRO A 48 -3.47 7.36 -24.32
CA PRO A 48 -4.66 7.76 -23.61
C PRO A 48 -4.94 6.87 -22.39
N VAL A 49 -5.43 7.48 -21.28
CA VAL A 49 -5.63 6.82 -19.98
C VAL A 49 -7.04 7.02 -19.44
N SER A 50 -7.66 5.96 -18.92
CA SER A 50 -8.89 6.06 -18.11
C SER A 50 -8.56 5.88 -16.63
N ILE A 51 -8.83 6.91 -15.82
CA ILE A 51 -8.66 6.89 -14.37
C ILE A 51 -9.98 6.40 -13.76
N LEU A 52 -9.92 5.35 -12.96
CA LEU A 52 -11.06 4.71 -12.31
C LEU A 52 -11.00 4.99 -10.80
N LYS A 53 -11.93 5.76 -10.28
CA LYS A 53 -12.05 6.11 -8.86
C LYS A 53 -13.33 5.53 -8.27
N PRO A 54 -13.29 4.31 -7.71
CA PRO A 54 -14.41 3.73 -6.95
C PRO A 54 -14.55 4.47 -5.63
N ILE A 55 -15.68 5.15 -5.42
CA ILE A 55 -15.93 6.02 -4.27
C ILE A 55 -16.92 5.36 -3.32
N HIS A 56 -16.72 5.57 -2.01
CA HIS A 56 -17.64 5.22 -0.96
C HIS A 56 -17.49 6.18 0.21
N GLY A 57 -18.50 7.00 0.42
CA GLY A 57 -18.50 7.98 1.49
C GLY A 57 -17.56 9.15 1.24
N PHE A 58 -17.40 9.97 2.27
CA PHE A 58 -16.64 11.22 2.21
C PHE A 58 -15.38 11.10 3.09
N ASP A 59 -14.21 11.27 2.48
CA ASP A 59 -12.94 11.28 3.16
C ASP A 59 -12.50 12.71 3.50
N ARG A 60 -11.54 12.86 4.38
CA ARG A 60 -10.89 14.14 4.62
C ARG A 60 -10.24 14.64 3.32
N GLU A 61 -10.44 15.92 3.04
CA GLU A 61 -9.87 16.61 1.87
C GLU A 61 -10.24 15.96 0.52
N THR A 62 -11.43 15.34 0.44
CA THR A 62 -11.95 14.65 -0.76
C THR A 62 -11.84 15.52 -2.01
N TYR A 63 -12.19 16.82 -1.92
CA TYR A 63 -12.08 17.74 -3.06
C TYR A 63 -10.63 17.83 -3.59
N GLU A 64 -9.64 18.05 -2.73
CA GLU A 64 -8.25 18.17 -3.14
C GLU A 64 -7.67 16.84 -3.66
N ASN A 65 -8.12 15.71 -3.10
CA ASN A 65 -7.76 14.40 -3.60
C ASN A 65 -8.25 14.22 -5.04
N PHE A 66 -9.50 14.53 -5.33
CA PHE A 66 -10.07 14.43 -6.69
C PHE A 66 -9.46 15.46 -7.65
N ALA A 67 -9.34 16.71 -7.22
CA ALA A 67 -8.74 17.80 -8.01
C ALA A 67 -7.30 17.50 -8.42
N SER A 68 -6.53 16.76 -7.61
CA SER A 68 -5.17 16.38 -7.95
C SER A 68 -5.08 15.54 -9.23
N PHE A 69 -6.08 14.71 -9.49
CA PHE A 69 -6.18 13.94 -10.73
C PHE A 69 -6.63 14.80 -11.93
N CYS A 70 -7.43 15.84 -11.70
CA CYS A 70 -7.83 16.78 -12.75
C CYS A 70 -6.68 17.68 -13.20
N ARG A 71 -5.69 17.96 -12.32
CA ARG A 71 -4.53 18.82 -12.58
C ARG A 71 -3.34 18.08 -13.21
N GLN A 72 -3.54 16.88 -13.78
CA GLN A 72 -2.45 16.13 -14.40
C GLN A 72 -1.91 16.85 -15.65
N ASP A 73 -0.58 16.90 -15.75
CA ASP A 73 0.13 17.30 -16.97
C ASP A 73 0.23 16.09 -17.91
N TYR A 74 -0.87 15.80 -18.58
CA TYR A 74 -1.00 14.64 -19.48
C TYR A 74 -1.91 14.97 -20.67
N PRO A 75 -1.55 14.55 -21.90
CA PRO A 75 -2.24 15.02 -23.10
C PRO A 75 -3.69 14.54 -23.17
N GLU A 76 -3.94 13.26 -22.94
CA GLU A 76 -5.28 12.66 -23.10
C GLU A 76 -5.61 11.68 -22.00
N PHE A 77 -6.63 12.00 -21.19
CA PHE A 77 -7.15 11.11 -20.16
C PHE A 77 -8.60 11.46 -19.81
N GLU A 78 -9.30 10.49 -19.27
CA GLU A 78 -10.62 10.69 -18.66
C GLU A 78 -10.62 10.26 -17.20
N ILE A 79 -11.57 10.75 -16.42
CA ILE A 79 -11.79 10.35 -15.03
C ILE A 79 -13.22 9.82 -14.89
N LEU A 80 -13.33 8.60 -14.38
CA LEU A 80 -14.58 7.99 -13.99
C LEU A 80 -14.65 7.92 -12.48
N PHE A 81 -15.64 8.56 -11.88
CA PHE A 81 -16.04 8.35 -10.51
C PHE A 81 -17.21 7.36 -10.49
N CYS A 82 -17.23 6.44 -9.54
CA CYS A 82 -18.37 5.53 -9.40
C CYS A 82 -18.76 5.42 -7.93
N VAL A 83 -20.02 5.70 -7.63
CA VAL A 83 -20.67 5.51 -6.32
C VAL A 83 -21.70 4.40 -6.42
N SER A 84 -22.04 3.75 -5.30
CA SER A 84 -23.10 2.73 -5.26
C SER A 84 -24.49 3.34 -5.34
N ASP A 85 -24.69 4.46 -4.67
CA ASP A 85 -25.98 5.13 -4.52
C ASP A 85 -25.88 6.62 -4.84
N ALA A 86 -26.96 7.23 -5.31
CA ALA A 86 -27.03 8.66 -5.60
C ALA A 86 -26.90 9.52 -4.32
N ASP A 87 -27.26 8.96 -3.19
CA ASP A 87 -27.20 9.64 -1.88
C ASP A 87 -25.81 9.54 -1.22
N ASP A 88 -24.79 8.99 -1.91
CA ASP A 88 -23.44 8.96 -1.38
C ASP A 88 -22.94 10.38 -1.09
N PRO A 89 -22.43 10.67 0.12
CA PRO A 89 -22.03 12.02 0.52
C PRO A 89 -20.88 12.62 -0.33
N ALA A 90 -20.19 11.83 -1.15
CA ALA A 90 -19.18 12.32 -2.07
C ALA A 90 -19.78 12.93 -3.36
N VAL A 91 -21.04 12.62 -3.71
CA VAL A 91 -21.69 13.08 -4.96
C VAL A 91 -21.64 14.58 -5.15
N PRO A 92 -22.02 15.44 -4.17
CA PRO A 92 -21.94 16.89 -4.34
C PRO A 92 -20.51 17.39 -4.62
N THR A 93 -19.49 16.72 -4.03
CA THR A 93 -18.10 17.07 -4.28
C THR A 93 -17.66 16.68 -5.68
N ILE A 94 -18.10 15.52 -6.19
CA ILE A 94 -17.81 15.09 -7.56
C ILE A 94 -18.47 16.03 -8.58
N GLU A 95 -19.72 16.42 -8.35
CA GLU A 95 -20.43 17.39 -9.21
C GLU A 95 -19.71 18.75 -9.23
N LYS A 96 -19.23 19.21 -8.07
CA LYS A 96 -18.41 20.41 -7.98
C LYS A 96 -17.10 20.26 -8.79
N ILE A 97 -16.42 19.12 -8.71
CA ILE A 97 -15.20 18.84 -9.50
C ILE A 97 -15.51 18.89 -11.00
N ILE A 98 -16.63 18.32 -11.45
CA ILE A 98 -17.05 18.37 -12.85
C ILE A 98 -17.24 19.83 -13.30
N GLY A 99 -17.88 20.67 -12.44
CA GLY A 99 -18.09 22.09 -12.72
C GLY A 99 -16.79 22.92 -12.73
N ASP A 100 -15.87 22.64 -11.81
CA ASP A 100 -14.61 23.39 -11.66
C ASP A 100 -13.58 23.03 -12.75
N PHE A 101 -13.71 21.86 -13.39
CA PHE A 101 -12.80 21.39 -14.45
C PHE A 101 -13.53 21.08 -15.77
N PRO A 102 -14.23 22.05 -16.39
CA PRO A 102 -15.10 21.81 -17.56
C PRO A 102 -14.32 21.35 -18.80
N GLY A 103 -13.02 21.56 -18.86
CA GLY A 103 -12.14 21.09 -19.95
C GLY A 103 -11.65 19.65 -19.79
N ARG A 104 -12.03 18.94 -18.74
CA ARG A 104 -11.62 17.55 -18.49
C ARG A 104 -12.79 16.59 -18.71
N PRO A 105 -12.57 15.45 -19.40
CA PRO A 105 -13.59 14.41 -19.54
C PRO A 105 -13.80 13.68 -18.22
N ILE A 106 -14.73 14.18 -17.39
CA ILE A 106 -15.06 13.62 -16.07
C ILE A 106 -16.50 13.09 -16.12
N ARG A 107 -16.71 11.86 -15.65
CA ARG A 107 -18.02 11.24 -15.57
C ARG A 107 -18.30 10.69 -14.17
N LEU A 108 -19.52 10.89 -13.67
CA LEU A 108 -20.04 10.23 -12.48
C LEU A 108 -20.94 9.06 -12.89
N LEU A 109 -20.63 7.87 -12.42
CA LEU A 109 -21.41 6.66 -12.57
C LEU A 109 -22.11 6.36 -11.24
N ILE A 110 -23.41 6.16 -11.26
CA ILE A 110 -24.22 5.83 -10.08
C ILE A 110 -24.72 4.42 -10.19
N GLY A 111 -24.46 3.59 -9.19
CA GLY A 111 -24.81 2.17 -9.13
C GLY A 111 -23.78 1.28 -9.81
N ALA A 112 -23.72 0.04 -9.37
CA ALA A 112 -22.96 -1.04 -9.98
C ALA A 112 -23.72 -2.36 -9.80
N GLU A 113 -23.66 -3.23 -10.81
CA GLU A 113 -24.20 -4.58 -10.67
C GLU A 113 -23.35 -5.38 -9.68
N PRO A 114 -23.95 -6.02 -8.68
CA PRO A 114 -23.20 -6.81 -7.71
C PRO A 114 -22.69 -8.10 -8.37
N VAL A 115 -21.39 -8.16 -8.61
CA VAL A 115 -20.69 -9.33 -9.16
C VAL A 115 -20.20 -10.24 -8.03
N GLY A 116 -19.81 -9.66 -6.89
CA GLY A 116 -19.32 -10.37 -5.73
C GLY A 116 -19.37 -9.56 -4.44
N ALA A 117 -18.67 -10.03 -3.42
CA ALA A 117 -18.71 -9.44 -2.07
C ALA A 117 -18.06 -8.05 -1.96
N SER A 118 -17.08 -7.73 -2.83
CA SER A 118 -16.36 -6.47 -2.81
C SER A 118 -17.08 -5.38 -3.57
N ASP A 119 -17.64 -4.41 -2.86
CA ASP A 119 -18.28 -3.22 -3.45
C ASP A 119 -17.32 -2.38 -4.31
N LYS A 120 -16.04 -2.29 -3.92
CA LYS A 120 -14.99 -1.64 -4.74
C LYS A 120 -14.88 -2.33 -6.09
N VAL A 121 -14.76 -3.65 -6.09
CA VAL A 121 -14.58 -4.43 -7.33
C VAL A 121 -15.84 -4.40 -8.20
N ASN A 122 -17.04 -4.44 -7.61
CA ASN A 122 -18.30 -4.29 -8.34
C ASN A 122 -18.36 -2.98 -9.14
N LYS A 123 -17.89 -1.86 -8.53
CA LYS A 123 -17.73 -0.58 -9.22
C LYS A 123 -16.68 -0.66 -10.33
N LEU A 124 -15.53 -1.28 -10.07
CA LEU A 124 -14.45 -1.41 -11.05
C LEU A 124 -14.88 -2.22 -12.28
N CYS A 125 -15.72 -3.27 -12.12
CA CYS A 125 -16.31 -4.01 -13.24
C CYS A 125 -17.12 -3.10 -14.16
N ARG A 126 -17.99 -2.27 -13.59
CA ARG A 126 -18.76 -1.28 -14.35
C ARG A 126 -17.87 -0.24 -15.01
N MET A 127 -16.95 0.36 -14.23
CA MET A 127 -16.06 1.41 -14.72
C MET A 127 -15.17 0.92 -15.86
N ALA A 128 -14.65 -0.31 -15.79
CA ALA A 128 -13.84 -0.89 -16.85
C ALA A 128 -14.63 -1.06 -18.16
N ARG A 129 -15.91 -1.40 -18.10
CA ARG A 129 -16.77 -1.48 -19.29
C ARG A 129 -17.03 -0.12 -19.92
N GLU A 130 -17.18 0.91 -19.09
CA GLU A 130 -17.49 2.27 -19.51
C GLU A 130 -16.25 3.11 -19.88
N ALA A 131 -15.07 2.71 -19.46
CA ALA A 131 -13.82 3.39 -19.77
C ALA A 131 -13.51 3.33 -21.27
N ARG A 132 -12.94 4.41 -21.82
CA ARG A 132 -12.70 4.57 -23.27
C ARG A 132 -11.31 4.11 -23.69
N HIS A 133 -10.34 4.15 -22.79
CA HIS A 133 -8.93 3.93 -23.11
C HIS A 133 -8.44 2.56 -22.66
N ASP A 134 -7.34 2.11 -23.24
CA ASP A 134 -6.76 0.79 -22.95
C ASP A 134 -6.01 0.73 -21.62
N ILE A 135 -5.36 1.83 -21.25
CA ILE A 135 -4.68 1.90 -19.94
C ILE A 135 -5.72 2.31 -18.89
N LEU A 136 -5.91 1.45 -17.92
CA LEU A 136 -6.81 1.64 -16.78
C LEU A 136 -5.97 1.92 -15.53
N VAL A 137 -6.19 3.07 -14.90
CA VAL A 137 -5.53 3.47 -13.64
C VAL A 137 -6.56 3.52 -12.53
N VAL A 138 -6.57 2.52 -11.68
CA VAL A 138 -7.42 2.48 -10.47
C VAL A 138 -6.73 3.25 -9.35
N SER A 139 -7.48 4.09 -8.63
CA SER A 139 -6.98 4.78 -7.45
C SER A 139 -8.07 4.96 -6.40
N ASP A 140 -7.72 4.73 -5.14
CA ASP A 140 -8.64 4.91 -4.00
C ASP A 140 -9.02 6.39 -3.80
N SER A 141 -10.12 6.66 -3.06
CA SER A 141 -10.71 7.99 -2.87
C SER A 141 -9.80 8.95 -2.09
N ASP A 142 -9.01 8.42 -1.17
CA ASP A 142 -8.12 9.15 -0.26
C ASP A 142 -6.73 9.45 -0.84
N VAL A 143 -6.50 9.07 -2.10
CA VAL A 143 -5.20 9.24 -2.78
C VAL A 143 -5.08 10.62 -3.40
N ARG A 144 -3.92 11.26 -3.17
CA ARG A 144 -3.48 12.51 -3.77
C ARG A 144 -2.22 12.31 -4.60
N VAL A 145 -2.18 12.89 -5.79
CA VAL A 145 -1.09 12.72 -6.75
C VAL A 145 -0.48 14.06 -7.18
N GLU A 146 0.77 14.03 -7.63
CA GLU A 146 1.46 15.17 -8.24
C GLU A 146 1.15 15.27 -9.74
N ALA A 147 1.35 16.43 -10.36
CA ALA A 147 0.99 16.68 -11.76
C ALA A 147 1.67 15.74 -12.79
N GLY A 148 2.83 15.18 -12.47
CA GLY A 148 3.55 14.25 -13.35
C GLY A 148 3.21 12.76 -13.15
N PHE A 149 2.22 12.44 -12.32
CA PHE A 149 1.88 11.07 -11.95
C PHE A 149 1.48 10.20 -13.15
N LEU A 150 0.59 10.69 -14.02
CA LEU A 150 0.15 9.93 -15.18
C LEU A 150 1.28 9.66 -16.19
N ARG A 151 2.21 10.60 -16.39
CA ARG A 151 3.36 10.38 -17.26
C ARG A 151 4.22 9.23 -16.78
N GLU A 152 4.43 9.12 -15.48
CA GLU A 152 5.22 8.06 -14.90
C GLU A 152 4.51 6.70 -14.98
N VAL A 153 3.23 6.64 -14.61
CA VAL A 153 2.45 5.39 -14.62
C VAL A 153 2.25 4.88 -16.05
N ALA A 154 1.80 5.72 -16.96
CA ALA A 154 1.57 5.32 -18.34
C ALA A 154 2.87 5.07 -19.12
N GLY A 155 3.92 5.84 -18.81
CA GLY A 155 5.25 5.67 -19.42
C GLY A 155 5.87 4.29 -19.20
N ALA A 156 5.54 3.62 -18.11
CA ALA A 156 6.02 2.27 -17.82
C ALA A 156 5.53 1.23 -18.86
N PHE A 157 4.35 1.44 -19.45
CA PHE A 157 3.79 0.56 -20.50
C PHE A 157 4.47 0.74 -21.87
N ALA A 158 5.45 1.63 -22.00
CA ALA A 158 6.32 1.64 -23.17
C ALA A 158 7.17 0.36 -23.30
N ASP A 159 7.34 -0.38 -22.20
CA ASP A 159 7.92 -1.72 -22.23
C ASP A 159 6.78 -2.75 -22.37
N PRO A 160 6.76 -3.54 -23.47
CA PRO A 160 5.72 -4.56 -23.69
C PRO A 160 5.65 -5.64 -22.60
N LYS A 161 6.70 -5.80 -21.80
CA LYS A 161 6.74 -6.74 -20.67
C LYS A 161 6.05 -6.20 -19.42
N ALA A 162 5.77 -4.90 -19.35
CA ALA A 162 5.04 -4.31 -18.25
C ALA A 162 3.56 -4.69 -18.34
N GLY A 163 3.10 -5.54 -17.43
CA GLY A 163 1.69 -5.93 -17.34
C GLY A 163 0.91 -5.07 -16.36
N GLY A 164 1.60 -4.41 -15.44
CA GLY A 164 0.98 -3.51 -14.48
C GLY A 164 1.95 -2.59 -13.80
N VAL A 165 1.40 -1.52 -13.21
CA VAL A 165 2.16 -0.50 -12.48
C VAL A 165 1.50 -0.23 -11.14
N THR A 166 2.30 -0.08 -10.10
CA THR A 166 1.83 0.34 -8.77
C THR A 166 2.78 1.35 -8.17
N CYS A 167 2.33 2.07 -7.12
CA CYS A 167 3.09 3.14 -6.48
C CYS A 167 3.29 2.87 -5.00
N LEU A 168 4.46 3.22 -4.47
CA LEU A 168 4.62 3.44 -3.03
C LEU A 168 3.74 4.61 -2.59
N TYR A 169 3.42 4.67 -1.31
CA TYR A 169 2.62 5.77 -0.77
C TYR A 169 3.15 6.27 0.57
N ARG A 170 3.00 7.57 0.80
CA ARG A 170 3.30 8.27 2.05
C ARG A 170 2.02 8.79 2.67
N GLY A 171 2.00 8.96 3.98
CA GLY A 171 0.83 9.48 4.67
C GLY A 171 0.78 11.00 4.67
N LEU A 172 -0.41 11.56 4.42
CA LEU A 172 -0.74 12.97 4.63
C LEU A 172 -1.69 13.06 5.81
N THR A 173 -1.26 13.66 6.93
CA THR A 173 -2.01 13.70 8.19
C THR A 173 -2.36 15.11 8.62
N ASP A 174 -3.23 15.24 9.63
CA ASP A 174 -3.53 16.48 10.34
C ASP A 174 -2.65 16.69 11.59
N ASP A 175 -1.53 15.96 11.66
CA ASP A 175 -0.59 15.93 12.78
C ASP A 175 -1.15 15.33 14.08
N SER A 176 -2.29 14.64 14.05
CA SER A 176 -2.77 13.89 15.22
C SER A 176 -1.91 12.64 15.48
N PHE A 177 -1.72 12.29 16.75
CA PHE A 177 -0.79 11.23 17.16
C PHE A 177 -1.10 9.88 16.50
N ALA A 178 -2.37 9.45 16.51
CA ALA A 178 -2.76 8.15 15.97
C ALA A 178 -2.63 8.11 14.43
N ALA A 179 -3.00 9.19 13.73
CA ALA A 179 -2.80 9.29 12.28
C ALA A 179 -1.31 9.30 11.92
N ASN A 180 -0.48 10.05 12.67
CA ASN A 180 0.96 10.06 12.45
C ASN A 180 1.59 8.68 12.71
N LEU A 181 1.17 7.98 13.76
CA LEU A 181 1.66 6.65 14.10
C LEU A 181 1.37 5.64 12.98
N GLU A 182 0.20 5.74 12.38
CA GLU A 182 -0.19 4.88 11.26
C GLU A 182 0.54 5.27 9.97
N ALA A 183 0.47 6.54 9.60
CA ALA A 183 1.05 7.07 8.38
C ALA A 183 2.58 6.90 8.30
N LEU A 184 3.28 7.03 9.44
CA LEU A 184 4.71 6.79 9.55
C LEU A 184 5.10 5.37 9.09
N GLY A 185 4.22 4.39 9.33
CA GLY A 185 4.41 3.01 8.92
C GLY A 185 4.50 2.82 7.41
N ASN A 186 3.85 3.67 6.61
CA ASN A 186 3.90 3.56 5.15
C ASN A 186 5.33 3.72 4.63
N SER A 187 6.01 4.77 5.08
CA SER A 187 7.35 5.12 4.59
C SER A 187 8.47 4.44 5.38
N ALA A 188 8.23 4.11 6.66
CA ALA A 188 9.26 3.57 7.52
C ALA A 188 9.26 2.03 7.65
N ASP A 189 8.11 1.36 7.44
CA ASP A 189 7.98 -0.10 7.58
C ASP A 189 7.63 -0.76 6.25
N PHE A 190 6.52 -0.30 5.64
CA PHE A 190 5.94 -0.93 4.47
C PHE A 190 6.82 -0.72 3.22
N ALA A 191 7.20 0.52 2.91
CA ALA A 191 8.03 0.81 1.74
C ALA A 191 9.40 0.10 1.78
N PRO A 192 10.16 0.06 2.89
CA PRO A 192 11.36 -0.78 3.00
C PRO A 192 11.09 -2.25 2.67
N GLY A 193 9.98 -2.82 3.17
CA GLY A 193 9.59 -4.21 2.89
C GLY A 193 9.32 -4.47 1.40
N VAL A 194 8.59 -3.56 0.74
CA VAL A 194 8.34 -3.63 -0.71
C VAL A 194 9.64 -3.53 -1.51
N LEU A 195 10.55 -2.63 -1.12
CA LEU A 195 11.84 -2.47 -1.79
C LEU A 195 12.75 -3.69 -1.64
N VAL A 196 12.77 -4.31 -0.46
CA VAL A 196 13.50 -5.58 -0.23
C VAL A 196 12.88 -6.71 -1.04
N ALA A 197 11.55 -6.83 -1.07
CA ALA A 197 10.86 -7.83 -1.89
C ALA A 197 11.21 -7.66 -3.37
N ARG A 198 11.20 -6.41 -3.86
CA ARG A 198 11.61 -6.08 -5.23
C ARG A 198 13.06 -6.47 -5.53
N LEU A 199 13.97 -6.23 -4.58
CA LEU A 199 15.39 -6.57 -4.74
C LEU A 199 15.62 -8.08 -4.84
N LEU A 200 14.88 -8.88 -4.05
CA LEU A 200 15.10 -10.31 -3.91
C LEU A 200 14.36 -11.16 -4.96
N GLY A 201 13.19 -10.73 -5.42
CA GLY A 201 12.35 -11.57 -6.28
C GLY A 201 11.47 -10.79 -7.28
N GLY A 202 11.65 -9.48 -7.38
CA GLY A 202 10.75 -8.63 -8.16
C GLY A 202 9.43 -8.33 -7.44
N VAL A 203 8.62 -7.49 -8.06
CA VAL A 203 7.27 -7.18 -7.57
C VAL A 203 6.28 -8.09 -8.30
N ASN A 204 5.53 -8.90 -7.56
CA ASN A 204 4.49 -9.79 -8.08
C ASN A 204 3.13 -9.54 -7.41
N PHE A 205 2.88 -8.32 -7.00
CA PHE A 205 1.65 -7.82 -6.39
C PHE A 205 1.47 -6.35 -6.74
N MET A 206 0.27 -5.84 -6.57
CA MET A 206 0.01 -4.39 -6.62
C MET A 206 -0.37 -3.87 -5.24
N LEU A 207 -0.33 -2.56 -5.08
CA LEU A 207 -0.66 -1.81 -3.88
C LEU A 207 -1.95 -1.04 -4.13
N GLY A 208 -2.92 -1.18 -3.24
CA GLY A 208 -4.30 -0.73 -3.43
C GLY A 208 -4.49 0.76 -3.72
N ALA A 209 -3.56 1.62 -3.25
CA ALA A 209 -3.63 3.06 -3.48
C ALA A 209 -3.62 3.43 -4.97
N VAL A 210 -2.78 2.71 -5.77
CA VAL A 210 -2.71 2.86 -7.22
C VAL A 210 -2.43 1.50 -7.87
N MET A 211 -3.28 1.12 -8.79
CA MET A 211 -3.13 -0.06 -9.63
C MET A 211 -3.38 0.32 -11.09
N ALA A 212 -2.39 0.18 -11.94
CA ALA A 212 -2.58 0.42 -13.37
C ALA A 212 -2.28 -0.84 -14.18
N THR A 213 -3.10 -1.10 -15.19
CA THR A 213 -2.94 -2.22 -16.11
C THR A 213 -3.57 -1.89 -17.47
N THR A 214 -3.37 -2.74 -18.47
CA THR A 214 -4.07 -2.62 -19.75
C THR A 214 -5.31 -3.49 -19.78
N ARG A 215 -6.28 -3.16 -20.67
CA ARG A 215 -7.46 -4.01 -20.88
C ARG A 215 -7.09 -5.43 -21.28
N GLU A 216 -6.05 -5.59 -22.11
CA GLU A 216 -5.55 -6.88 -22.53
C GLU A 216 -5.11 -7.73 -21.32
N ARG A 217 -4.28 -7.18 -20.45
CA ARG A 217 -3.79 -7.90 -19.25
C ARG A 217 -4.89 -8.17 -18.24
N LEU A 218 -5.83 -7.24 -18.13
CA LEU A 218 -7.01 -7.45 -17.29
C LEU A 218 -7.90 -8.58 -17.83
N ALA A 219 -8.10 -8.65 -19.14
CA ALA A 219 -8.87 -9.71 -19.78
C ALA A 219 -8.24 -11.10 -19.62
N GLU A 220 -6.90 -11.21 -19.71
CA GLU A 220 -6.16 -12.45 -19.52
C GLU A 220 -6.41 -13.09 -18.14
N ILE A 221 -6.66 -12.29 -17.11
CA ILE A 221 -6.93 -12.78 -15.75
C ILE A 221 -8.42 -12.96 -15.44
N GLY A 222 -9.30 -12.73 -16.43
CA GLY A 222 -10.77 -12.86 -16.30
C GLY A 222 -11.48 -11.60 -15.83
N GLY A 223 -10.89 -10.42 -16.05
CA GLY A 223 -11.48 -9.12 -15.69
C GLY A 223 -11.41 -8.84 -14.20
N PHE A 224 -11.96 -7.71 -13.77
CA PHE A 224 -12.18 -7.41 -12.35
C PHE A 224 -13.18 -8.38 -11.72
N GLU A 225 -14.08 -8.95 -12.50
CA GLU A 225 -15.06 -9.95 -12.08
C GLU A 225 -14.41 -11.13 -11.36
N ALA A 226 -13.25 -11.57 -11.84
CA ALA A 226 -12.48 -12.66 -11.22
C ALA A 226 -11.92 -12.32 -9.83
N LEU A 227 -11.95 -11.05 -9.42
CA LEU A 227 -11.42 -10.55 -8.14
C LEU A 227 -12.53 -10.22 -7.13
N ALA A 228 -13.81 -10.27 -7.53
CA ALA A 228 -14.93 -9.67 -6.80
C ALA A 228 -15.18 -10.24 -5.38
N ASP A 229 -14.71 -11.46 -5.11
CA ASP A 229 -14.84 -12.10 -3.79
C ASP A 229 -13.53 -12.10 -2.98
N TYR A 230 -12.43 -11.62 -3.55
CA TYR A 230 -11.15 -11.66 -2.85
C TYR A 230 -11.01 -10.52 -1.84
N PHE A 231 -10.39 -10.82 -0.70
CA PHE A 231 -10.16 -9.85 0.37
C PHE A 231 -9.11 -8.78 -0.03
N SER A 232 -8.13 -9.18 -0.81
CA SER A 232 -7.03 -8.33 -1.29
C SER A 232 -7.05 -8.32 -2.82
N ASP A 233 -7.95 -7.51 -3.39
CA ASP A 233 -8.12 -7.35 -4.83
C ASP A 233 -6.83 -6.87 -5.51
N ASP A 234 -6.11 -5.97 -4.86
CA ASP A 234 -4.84 -5.42 -5.31
C ASP A 234 -3.73 -6.48 -5.41
N TYR A 235 -3.57 -7.27 -4.35
CA TYR A 235 -2.61 -8.36 -4.35
C TYR A 235 -2.94 -9.39 -5.47
N GLU A 236 -4.19 -9.81 -5.56
CA GLU A 236 -4.62 -10.81 -6.55
C GLU A 236 -4.50 -10.29 -7.99
N LEU A 237 -4.81 -9.00 -8.24
CA LEU A 237 -4.62 -8.38 -9.55
C LEU A 237 -3.15 -8.48 -9.98
N GLY A 238 -2.23 -7.98 -9.15
CA GLY A 238 -0.81 -8.01 -9.45
C GLY A 238 -0.24 -9.42 -9.54
N ASN A 239 -0.67 -10.31 -8.65
CA ASN A 239 -0.17 -11.69 -8.59
C ASN A 239 -0.58 -12.50 -9.84
N ARG A 240 -1.81 -12.37 -10.32
CA ARG A 240 -2.28 -13.06 -11.52
C ARG A 240 -1.61 -12.54 -12.80
N ILE A 241 -1.45 -11.22 -12.91
CA ILE A 241 -0.72 -10.61 -14.04
C ILE A 241 0.74 -11.10 -14.05
N ALA A 242 1.40 -11.11 -12.89
CA ALA A 242 2.76 -11.63 -12.77
C ALA A 242 2.88 -13.13 -13.08
N ALA A 243 1.89 -13.93 -12.64
CA ALA A 243 1.81 -15.36 -12.96
C ALA A 243 1.61 -15.61 -14.47
N GLY A 244 0.97 -14.69 -15.19
CA GLY A 244 0.88 -14.68 -16.66
C GLY A 244 2.20 -14.33 -17.37
N GLY A 245 3.29 -14.12 -16.63
CA GLY A 245 4.61 -13.84 -17.19
C GLY A 245 4.91 -12.35 -17.42
N HIS A 246 4.05 -11.45 -16.94
CA HIS A 246 4.22 -10.01 -17.10
C HIS A 246 4.86 -9.38 -15.85
N ARG A 247 5.61 -8.29 -16.04
CA ARG A 247 6.22 -7.58 -14.92
C ARG A 247 5.26 -6.58 -14.29
N ILE A 248 5.29 -6.51 -12.97
CA ILE A 248 4.68 -5.40 -12.23
C ILE A 248 5.78 -4.37 -11.96
N GLU A 249 5.60 -3.18 -12.50
CA GLU A 249 6.51 -2.06 -12.31
C GLU A 249 6.12 -1.27 -11.05
N LEU A 250 7.11 -0.94 -10.25
CA LEU A 250 6.95 -0.02 -9.12
C LEU A 250 7.37 1.38 -9.59
N ALA A 251 6.42 2.31 -9.62
CA ALA A 251 6.68 3.70 -9.92
C ALA A 251 7.59 4.32 -8.85
N ARG A 252 8.47 5.24 -9.25
CA ARG A 252 9.45 5.84 -8.32
C ARG A 252 8.85 6.88 -7.41
N ARG A 253 7.85 7.63 -7.93
CA ARG A 253 7.14 8.63 -7.14
C ARG A 253 6.14 7.94 -6.23
N ALA A 254 6.22 8.27 -4.95
CA ALA A 254 5.20 7.88 -4.00
C ALA A 254 3.98 8.80 -4.16
N VAL A 255 2.78 8.22 -4.03
CA VAL A 255 1.54 8.99 -3.92
C VAL A 255 1.23 9.31 -2.46
N GLY A 256 0.39 10.32 -2.21
CA GLY A 256 -0.10 10.64 -0.87
C GLY A 256 -1.36 9.87 -0.54
N ILE A 257 -1.46 9.28 0.65
CA ILE A 257 -2.72 8.80 1.23
C ILE A 257 -3.11 9.75 2.34
N VAL A 258 -4.30 10.31 2.27
CA VAL A 258 -4.82 11.27 3.27
C VAL A 258 -5.45 10.50 4.42
N TYR A 259 -4.85 10.62 5.59
CA TYR A 259 -5.37 10.01 6.82
C TYR A 259 -6.31 10.98 7.53
N PRO A 260 -7.52 10.55 7.90
CA PRO A 260 -8.41 11.34 8.74
C PRO A 260 -7.84 11.46 10.16
N ARG A 261 -8.34 12.43 10.92
CA ARG A 261 -8.16 12.42 12.36
C ARG A 261 -8.82 11.20 12.95
N GLN A 262 -8.08 10.41 13.73
CA GLN A 262 -8.56 9.13 14.23
C GLN A 262 -8.09 8.89 15.66
N THR A 263 -8.79 8.02 16.36
CA THR A 263 -8.40 7.47 17.66
C THR A 263 -7.38 6.35 17.49
N LEU A 264 -6.64 6.03 18.54
CA LEU A 264 -5.74 4.88 18.53
C LEU A 264 -6.46 3.55 18.26
N ALA A 265 -7.71 3.41 18.74
CA ALA A 265 -8.51 2.22 18.50
C ALA A 265 -8.88 2.05 17.02
N GLU A 266 -9.14 3.15 16.30
CA GLU A 266 -9.38 3.14 14.85
C GLU A 266 -8.12 2.79 14.08
N ALA A 267 -6.97 3.37 14.45
CA ALA A 267 -5.68 3.02 13.88
C ALA A 267 -5.34 1.54 14.08
N ILE A 268 -5.59 0.98 15.27
CA ILE A 268 -5.39 -0.46 15.53
C ILE A 268 -6.29 -1.31 14.61
N ARG A 269 -7.59 -0.99 14.50
CA ARG A 269 -8.52 -1.74 13.65
C ARG A 269 -8.10 -1.70 12.18
N HIS A 270 -7.66 -0.53 11.69
CA HIS A 270 -7.21 -0.36 10.32
C HIS A 270 -5.92 -1.14 10.04
N GLN A 271 -4.92 -1.00 10.89
CA GLN A 271 -3.65 -1.74 10.77
C GLN A 271 -3.83 -3.25 10.93
N LEU A 272 -4.76 -3.69 11.80
CA LEU A 272 -5.09 -5.10 11.95
C LEU A 272 -5.71 -5.65 10.66
N ARG A 273 -6.62 -4.91 10.01
CA ARG A 273 -7.21 -5.29 8.72
C ARG A 273 -6.13 -5.45 7.64
N TRP A 274 -5.14 -4.53 7.57
CA TRP A 274 -4.02 -4.65 6.65
C TRP A 274 -3.14 -5.86 6.94
N ASN A 275 -2.81 -6.11 8.20
CA ASN A 275 -2.05 -7.30 8.59
C ASN A 275 -2.80 -8.61 8.23
N LEU A 276 -4.11 -8.65 8.41
CA LEU A 276 -4.94 -9.79 7.99
C LEU A 276 -4.92 -9.97 6.46
N SER A 277 -4.97 -8.87 5.69
CA SER A 277 -4.82 -8.92 4.23
C SER A 277 -3.51 -9.60 3.82
N ILE A 278 -2.39 -9.17 4.41
CA ILE A 278 -1.06 -9.79 4.16
C ILE A 278 -1.04 -11.24 4.60
N ARG A 279 -1.59 -11.55 5.79
CA ARG A 279 -1.61 -12.91 6.35
C ARG A 279 -2.37 -13.88 5.44
N PHE A 280 -3.53 -13.48 4.94
CA PHE A 280 -4.32 -14.34 4.06
C PHE A 280 -3.77 -14.43 2.64
N SER A 281 -3.15 -13.36 2.13
CA SER A 281 -2.52 -13.36 0.80
C SER A 281 -1.20 -14.12 0.78
N ARG A 282 -0.35 -13.93 1.81
CA ARG A 282 1.02 -14.49 1.90
C ARG A 282 1.33 -14.96 3.33
N PRO A 283 0.78 -16.09 3.79
CA PRO A 283 0.90 -16.52 5.19
C PRO A 283 2.35 -16.69 5.67
N MET A 284 3.21 -17.30 4.85
CA MET A 284 4.64 -17.46 5.17
C MET A 284 5.38 -16.13 5.16
N GLY A 285 5.03 -15.24 4.24
CA GLY A 285 5.59 -13.88 4.20
C GLY A 285 5.18 -13.08 5.44
N HIS A 286 3.92 -13.17 5.86
CA HIS A 286 3.43 -12.53 7.06
C HIS A 286 4.11 -13.07 8.33
N ALA A 287 4.27 -14.38 8.47
CA ALA A 287 5.02 -14.97 9.58
C ALA A 287 6.48 -14.51 9.57
N GLY A 288 7.10 -14.44 8.40
CA GLY A 288 8.48 -13.97 8.21
C GLY A 288 8.71 -12.50 8.52
N MET A 289 7.67 -11.67 8.62
CA MET A 289 7.81 -10.25 8.99
C MET A 289 8.50 -10.06 10.34
N ILE A 290 8.44 -11.03 11.25
CA ILE A 290 9.15 -10.95 12.54
C ILE A 290 10.65 -10.67 12.34
N PHE A 291 11.28 -11.20 11.29
CA PHE A 291 12.69 -11.00 10.98
C PHE A 291 13.02 -9.62 10.41
N SER A 292 12.02 -8.78 10.13
CA SER A 292 12.21 -7.36 9.80
C SER A 292 11.94 -6.42 10.97
N MET A 293 11.39 -6.92 12.10
CA MET A 293 10.99 -6.13 13.25
C MET A 293 12.17 -6.03 14.26
N GLY A 294 12.95 -4.95 14.17
CA GLY A 294 14.16 -4.81 14.98
C GLY A 294 13.93 -4.66 16.48
N LEU A 295 12.90 -3.91 16.91
CA LEU A 295 12.66 -3.61 18.33
C LEU A 295 12.48 -4.87 19.20
N PRO A 296 11.58 -5.84 18.87
CA PRO A 296 11.40 -7.02 19.71
C PRO A 296 12.67 -7.87 19.81
N TRP A 297 13.42 -7.99 18.72
CA TRP A 297 14.68 -8.73 18.72
C TRP A 297 15.80 -8.02 19.52
N ALA A 298 15.91 -6.69 19.38
CA ALA A 298 16.89 -5.92 20.16
C ALA A 298 16.58 -5.97 21.67
N ALA A 299 15.28 -5.88 22.02
CA ALA A 299 14.83 -6.01 23.40
C ALA A 299 15.11 -7.43 23.97
N LEU A 300 14.82 -8.48 23.19
CA LEU A 300 15.08 -9.86 23.58
C LEU A 300 16.60 -10.12 23.73
N ALA A 301 17.40 -9.64 22.78
CA ALA A 301 18.86 -9.75 22.84
C ALA A 301 19.43 -9.04 24.08
N ALA A 302 18.92 -7.84 24.38
CA ALA A 302 19.33 -7.10 25.58
C ALA A 302 18.98 -7.84 26.89
N ALA A 303 17.80 -8.49 26.92
CA ALA A 303 17.35 -9.25 28.10
C ALA A 303 18.20 -10.50 28.38
N VAL A 304 18.75 -11.15 27.34
CA VAL A 304 19.61 -12.35 27.51
C VAL A 304 21.09 -12.06 27.42
N ALA A 305 21.50 -10.82 27.18
CA ALA A 305 22.87 -10.43 26.95
C ALA A 305 23.77 -10.83 28.14
N PRO A 306 24.96 -11.39 27.89
CA PRO A 306 25.87 -11.79 28.97
C PRO A 306 26.54 -10.61 29.67
N ARG A 307 26.53 -9.41 29.07
CA ARG A 307 27.11 -8.16 29.57
C ARG A 307 26.27 -6.98 29.11
N GLY A 308 26.23 -5.91 29.91
CA GLY A 308 25.52 -4.68 29.56
C GLY A 308 26.03 -4.01 28.27
N THR A 309 27.30 -4.18 27.93
CA THR A 309 27.85 -3.70 26.65
C THR A 309 27.21 -4.36 25.45
N VAL A 310 26.99 -5.69 25.48
CA VAL A 310 26.31 -6.43 24.42
C VAL A 310 24.84 -5.98 24.29
N ALA A 311 24.16 -5.77 25.43
CA ALA A 311 22.79 -5.23 25.41
C ALA A 311 22.75 -3.83 24.74
N ALA A 312 23.70 -2.97 25.10
CA ALA A 312 23.81 -1.62 24.52
C ALA A 312 24.11 -1.66 23.01
N GLU A 313 24.96 -2.59 22.55
CA GLU A 313 25.27 -2.78 21.12
C GLU A 313 24.03 -3.15 20.29
N TYR A 314 23.20 -4.09 20.77
CA TYR A 314 21.95 -4.45 20.06
C TYR A 314 20.95 -3.30 20.01
N LEU A 315 20.74 -2.60 21.12
CA LEU A 315 19.83 -1.45 21.19
C LEU A 315 20.33 -0.27 20.33
N ALA A 316 21.60 0.06 20.41
CA ALA A 316 22.19 1.12 19.59
C ALA A 316 22.19 0.76 18.11
N GLY A 317 22.56 -0.47 17.75
CA GLY A 317 22.51 -0.98 16.38
C GLY A 317 21.11 -0.91 15.79
N TYR A 318 20.09 -1.32 16.57
CA TYR A 318 18.70 -1.17 16.18
C TYR A 318 18.35 0.30 15.91
N LEU A 319 18.59 1.20 16.86
CA LEU A 319 18.22 2.61 16.72
C LEU A 319 18.91 3.27 15.53
N VAL A 320 20.21 3.03 15.35
CA VAL A 320 20.99 3.61 14.26
C VAL A 320 20.51 3.11 12.90
N LEU A 321 20.45 1.79 12.70
CA LEU A 321 20.06 1.22 11.42
C LEU A 321 18.59 1.51 11.08
N ARG A 322 17.72 1.40 12.08
CA ARG A 322 16.28 1.69 11.92
C ARG A 322 16.02 3.13 11.51
N THR A 323 16.67 4.07 12.19
CA THR A 323 16.57 5.50 11.85
C THR A 323 17.15 5.76 10.46
N TRP A 324 18.27 5.14 10.13
CA TRP A 324 18.89 5.30 8.82
C TRP A 324 18.00 4.78 7.68
N VAL A 325 17.38 3.60 7.85
CA VAL A 325 16.43 3.07 6.87
C VAL A 325 15.24 4.02 6.69
N ALA A 326 14.62 4.47 7.80
CA ALA A 326 13.50 5.41 7.73
C ALA A 326 13.90 6.72 7.03
N TRP A 327 15.09 7.23 7.32
CA TRP A 327 15.61 8.43 6.65
C TRP A 327 15.84 8.21 5.15
N GLN A 328 16.53 7.13 4.77
CA GLN A 328 16.87 6.87 3.36
C GLN A 328 15.65 6.56 2.50
N VAL A 329 14.68 5.81 3.04
CA VAL A 329 13.45 5.47 2.30
C VAL A 329 12.44 6.61 2.38
N GLY A 330 12.10 7.07 3.59
CA GLY A 330 11.04 8.05 3.79
C GLY A 330 11.46 9.45 3.34
N VAL A 331 12.58 9.96 3.87
CA VAL A 331 12.98 11.35 3.60
C VAL A 331 13.64 11.50 2.23
N VAL A 332 14.70 10.73 1.98
CA VAL A 332 15.50 10.89 0.76
C VAL A 332 14.77 10.29 -0.46
N GLY A 333 14.13 9.12 -0.29
CA GLY A 333 13.49 8.40 -1.39
C GLY A 333 12.09 8.90 -1.72
N MET A 334 11.22 8.98 -0.71
CA MET A 334 9.80 9.28 -0.90
C MET A 334 9.45 10.76 -0.64
N ASN A 335 10.43 11.59 -0.23
CA ASN A 335 10.22 12.99 0.12
C ASN A 335 9.09 13.17 1.15
N ASP A 336 9.10 12.34 2.21
CA ASP A 336 8.07 12.34 3.26
C ASP A 336 8.45 13.25 4.43
N PRO A 337 7.80 14.42 4.58
CA PRO A 337 8.07 15.35 5.66
C PRO A 337 7.66 14.80 7.04
N LEU A 338 6.68 13.87 7.09
CA LEU A 338 6.26 13.26 8.34
C LEU A 338 7.42 12.48 8.96
N VAL A 339 8.11 11.66 8.15
CA VAL A 339 9.29 10.92 8.62
C VAL A 339 10.37 11.87 9.13
N ALA A 340 10.69 12.93 8.37
CA ALA A 340 11.71 13.91 8.78
C ALA A 340 11.42 14.53 10.16
N ASN A 341 10.15 14.83 10.44
CA ASN A 341 9.73 15.54 11.66
C ASN A 341 9.43 14.58 12.84
N LYS A 342 9.19 13.29 12.60
CA LYS A 342 8.68 12.35 13.60
C LYS A 342 9.56 11.11 13.80
N LEU A 343 10.87 11.18 13.49
CA LEU A 343 11.81 10.05 13.70
C LEU A 343 11.79 9.52 15.13
N TRP A 344 11.56 10.38 16.11
CA TRP A 344 11.45 10.00 17.52
C TRP A 344 10.29 9.03 17.80
N MET A 345 9.28 8.99 16.95
CA MET A 345 8.15 8.05 17.07
C MET A 345 8.50 6.62 16.61
N LEU A 346 9.63 6.39 15.94
CA LEU A 346 9.96 5.08 15.39
C LEU A 346 9.90 3.93 16.41
N PRO A 347 10.47 4.04 17.64
CA PRO A 347 10.35 2.96 18.62
C PRO A 347 8.89 2.69 19.04
N ILE A 348 8.06 3.75 19.14
CA ILE A 348 6.63 3.63 19.46
C ILE A 348 5.91 2.95 18.31
N ARG A 349 6.21 3.34 17.06
CA ARG A 349 5.66 2.71 15.85
C ARG A 349 6.05 1.24 15.76
N ASP A 350 7.30 0.90 16.06
CA ASP A 350 7.79 -0.48 15.99
C ASP A 350 7.12 -1.37 17.05
N ALA A 351 6.91 -0.85 18.28
CA ALA A 351 6.14 -1.53 19.31
C ALA A 351 4.67 -1.73 18.88
N PHE A 352 4.04 -0.68 18.33
CA PHE A 352 2.68 -0.75 17.80
C PHE A 352 2.57 -1.79 16.67
N ALA A 353 3.47 -1.75 15.69
CA ALA A 353 3.48 -2.70 14.58
C ALA A 353 3.64 -4.15 15.06
N PHE A 354 4.53 -4.40 16.02
CA PHE A 354 4.72 -5.72 16.60
C PHE A 354 3.46 -6.23 17.31
N LEU A 355 2.82 -5.41 18.14
CA LEU A 355 1.61 -5.78 18.85
C LEU A 355 0.44 -6.08 17.88
N VAL A 356 0.26 -5.27 16.84
CA VAL A 356 -0.75 -5.51 15.81
C VAL A 356 -0.45 -6.78 15.01
N TRP A 357 0.84 -7.02 14.68
CA TRP A 357 1.25 -8.25 14.01
C TRP A 357 0.93 -9.49 14.87
N VAL A 358 1.25 -9.47 16.17
CA VAL A 358 0.89 -10.56 17.10
C VAL A 358 -0.62 -10.73 17.17
N ALA A 359 -1.38 -9.63 17.30
CA ALA A 359 -2.84 -9.67 17.36
C ALA A 359 -3.47 -10.27 16.10
N SER A 360 -2.84 -10.10 14.95
CA SER A 360 -3.34 -10.63 13.66
C SER A 360 -3.33 -12.16 13.58
N PHE A 361 -2.61 -12.88 14.45
CA PHE A 361 -2.64 -14.36 14.48
C PHE A 361 -3.86 -14.93 15.16
N PHE A 362 -4.57 -14.13 15.97
CA PHE A 362 -5.80 -14.55 16.61
C PHE A 362 -6.99 -14.45 15.65
N PRO A 363 -8.06 -15.25 15.86
CA PRO A 363 -9.28 -15.18 15.05
C PRO A 363 -9.88 -13.77 15.10
N GLN A 364 -10.13 -13.19 13.94
CA GLN A 364 -10.72 -11.87 13.81
C GLN A 364 -11.94 -11.92 12.90
N ARG A 365 -12.99 -11.20 13.27
CA ARG A 365 -14.06 -10.82 12.36
C ARG A 365 -13.64 -9.52 11.67
N ILE A 366 -13.79 -9.48 10.37
CA ILE A 366 -13.48 -8.28 9.58
C ILE A 366 -14.77 -7.48 9.49
N HIS A 367 -14.75 -6.29 10.10
CA HIS A 367 -15.79 -5.29 9.91
C HIS A 367 -15.39 -4.41 8.72
N TRP A 368 -16.13 -4.53 7.63
CA TRP A 368 -15.87 -3.74 6.44
C TRP A 368 -17.18 -3.14 5.91
N ARG A 369 -17.22 -1.81 5.83
CA ARG A 369 -18.39 -1.05 5.33
C ARG A 369 -19.72 -1.49 5.97
N GLY A 370 -19.73 -1.58 7.30
CA GLY A 370 -20.93 -1.94 8.06
C GLY A 370 -21.35 -3.41 8.01
N ARG A 371 -20.60 -4.27 7.32
CA ARG A 371 -20.84 -5.72 7.25
C ARG A 371 -19.73 -6.49 7.97
N GLU A 372 -20.08 -7.62 8.54
CA GLU A 372 -19.13 -8.56 9.15
C GLU A 372 -18.78 -9.67 8.15
N PHE A 373 -17.48 -9.93 8.00
CA PHE A 373 -16.96 -10.99 7.14
C PHE A 373 -15.98 -11.89 7.89
N PHE A 374 -15.88 -13.14 7.45
CA PHE A 374 -14.74 -14.01 7.68
C PHE A 374 -13.93 -14.13 6.38
N VAL A 375 -12.63 -14.36 6.51
CA VAL A 375 -11.81 -14.73 5.35
C VAL A 375 -11.61 -16.23 5.35
N ARG A 376 -12.03 -16.88 4.29
CA ARG A 376 -11.79 -18.28 4.03
C ARG A 376 -11.17 -18.43 2.63
N GLU A 377 -10.03 -19.12 2.54
CA GLU A 377 -9.32 -19.32 1.27
C GLU A 377 -9.11 -18.02 0.48
N LYS A 378 -8.67 -16.96 1.16
CA LYS A 378 -8.46 -15.60 0.65
C LYS A 378 -9.73 -14.84 0.23
N ARG A 379 -10.93 -15.45 0.35
CA ARG A 379 -12.21 -14.85 -0.05
C ARG A 379 -12.99 -14.32 1.15
N LEU A 380 -13.75 -13.26 0.89
CA LEU A 380 -14.70 -12.70 1.84
C LEU A 380 -15.93 -13.59 1.90
N VAL A 381 -16.25 -14.08 3.09
CA VAL A 381 -17.49 -14.84 3.36
C VAL A 381 -18.30 -14.04 4.37
N ALA A 382 -19.55 -13.70 4.04
CA ALA A 382 -20.42 -12.97 4.94
C ALA A 382 -20.60 -13.74 6.26
N ALA A 383 -20.46 -13.05 7.38
CA ALA A 383 -20.73 -13.64 8.68
C ALA A 383 -22.26 -13.85 8.82
N PRO A 384 -22.72 -14.96 9.42
CA PRO A 384 -24.12 -15.13 9.74
C PRO A 384 -24.57 -14.01 10.69
N PRO A 385 -25.83 -13.52 10.55
CA PRO A 385 -26.36 -12.52 11.47
C PRO A 385 -26.26 -13.04 12.91
N ARG A 386 -25.94 -12.13 13.83
CA ARG A 386 -25.97 -12.47 15.26
C ARG A 386 -27.42 -12.76 15.60
N GLY A 387 -27.70 -13.97 16.02
CA GLY A 387 -29.01 -14.36 16.56
C GLY A 387 -29.32 -13.62 17.88
#